data_9525296b453c77de01a65779ee60beec
#
_entry.id   9525296b453c77de01a65779ee60beec
#
_cell.length_a   1.000
_cell.length_b   1.000
_cell.length_c   1.000
_cell.angle_alpha   90.00
_cell.angle_beta   90.00
_cell.angle_gamma   90.00
#
_symmetry.space_group_name_H-M   'P 1'
#
loop_
_entity.id
_entity.type
_entity.pdbx_description
1 polymer ?
#
loop_
_entity_poly.entity_id
_entity_poly.type
_entity_poly.pdbx_seq_one_letter_code
_entity_poly.pdbx_strand_id
1 'polypeptide(L)'
;MAVNVTEKDKTLNEIIDWCEQMESDGLRLANALLMQRDTTAYGVVKGQIDAYGKTADHCRSLLGYSGSMPSEVPNQSEDAK
;
A
#
# COMPACT_ATOMS: atom_id res chain seq x y z
N MET A 1 0.79 29.81 -4.39
CA MET A 1 0.00 29.19 -4.17
C MET A 1 0.43 28.19 -3.52
N ALA A 2 -0.16 27.95 -2.81
CA ALA A 2 0.23 26.96 -2.09
C ALA A 2 0.52 25.85 -2.92
N VAL A 3 1.22 25.07 -2.43
CA VAL A 3 1.34 23.91 -3.04
C VAL A 3 0.09 23.30 -3.09
N ASN A 4 -0.28 23.04 -4.18
CA ASN A 4 -1.50 22.44 -4.29
C ASN A 4 -1.35 21.02 -4.25
N VAL A 5 -2.19 20.43 -3.54
CA VAL A 5 -2.37 19.02 -3.62
C VAL A 5 -2.99 18.75 -4.96
N THR A 6 -2.30 18.07 -5.79
CA THR A 6 -2.83 17.78 -7.12
C THR A 6 -3.90 16.71 -7.04
N GLU A 7 -4.66 16.56 -8.09
CA GLU A 7 -5.66 15.47 -8.15
C GLU A 7 -4.97 14.12 -8.01
N LYS A 8 -3.78 14.01 -8.58
CA LYS A 8 -3.01 12.78 -8.42
C LYS A 8 -2.73 12.51 -6.95
N ASP A 9 -2.28 13.53 -6.23
CA ASP A 9 -1.94 13.35 -4.82
C ASP A 9 -3.18 13.03 -4.00
N LYS A 10 -4.31 13.66 -4.31
CA LYS A 10 -5.55 13.33 -3.62
C LYS A 10 -5.93 11.87 -3.83
N THR A 11 -5.84 11.41 -5.07
CA THR A 11 -6.17 10.03 -5.38
C THR A 11 -5.22 9.07 -4.67
N LEU A 12 -3.92 9.39 -4.68
CA LEU A 12 -2.95 8.53 -4.00
C LEU A 12 -3.23 8.46 -2.50
N ASN A 13 -3.57 9.60 -1.89
CA ASN A 13 -3.89 9.60 -0.47
C ASN A 13 -5.13 8.79 -0.17
N GLU A 14 -6.13 8.84 -1.04
CA GLU A 14 -7.32 8.01 -0.86
C GLU A 14 -6.98 6.52 -0.92
N ILE A 15 -6.10 6.15 -1.85
CA ILE A 15 -5.70 4.75 -1.97
C ILE A 15 -4.91 4.33 -0.74
N ILE A 16 -4.00 5.19 -0.28
CA ILE A 16 -3.21 4.89 0.91
C ILE A 16 -4.12 4.69 2.12
N ASP A 17 -5.07 5.60 2.31
CA ASP A 17 -5.99 5.49 3.46
C ASP A 17 -6.80 4.21 3.37
N TRP A 18 -7.27 3.88 2.19
CA TRP A 18 -8.05 2.65 2.01
C TRP A 18 -7.19 1.42 2.30
N CYS A 19 -5.94 1.41 1.81
CA CYS A 19 -5.04 0.29 2.06
C CYS A 19 -4.75 0.15 3.55
N GLU A 20 -4.56 1.28 4.24
CA GLU A 20 -4.32 1.22 5.68
C GLU A 20 -5.51 0.68 6.42
N GLN A 21 -6.71 1.04 5.98
CA GLN A 21 -7.92 0.49 6.58
C GLN A 21 -8.00 -1.02 6.34
N MET A 22 -7.66 -1.45 5.14
CA MET A 22 -7.66 -2.87 4.83
C MET A 22 -6.62 -3.63 5.63
N GLU A 23 -5.45 -3.03 5.86
CA GLU A 23 -4.45 -3.63 6.71
C GLU A 23 -4.96 -3.78 8.15
N SER A 24 -5.58 -2.75 8.66
CA SER A 24 -6.11 -2.78 10.02
C SER A 24 -7.20 -3.84 10.18
N ASP A 25 -8.12 -3.88 9.24
CA ASP A 25 -9.18 -4.87 9.27
C ASP A 25 -8.61 -6.28 9.13
N GLY A 26 -7.61 -6.42 8.26
CA GLY A 26 -6.96 -7.70 8.06
C GLY A 26 -6.25 -8.19 9.31
N LEU A 27 -5.60 -7.28 10.05
CA LEU A 27 -4.94 -7.67 11.29
C LEU A 27 -5.93 -8.18 12.31
N ARG A 28 -7.10 -7.56 12.42
CA ARG A 28 -8.12 -8.04 13.33
C ARG A 28 -8.59 -9.43 12.93
N LEU A 29 -8.81 -9.64 11.64
CA LEU A 29 -9.23 -10.94 11.16
C LEU A 29 -8.13 -11.98 11.37
N ALA A 30 -6.88 -11.63 11.08
CA ALA A 30 -5.77 -12.54 11.26
C ALA A 30 -5.66 -12.99 12.71
N ASN A 31 -5.83 -12.06 13.65
CA ASN A 31 -5.76 -12.41 15.06
C ASN A 31 -6.90 -13.38 15.44
N ALA A 32 -8.09 -13.14 14.91
CA ALA A 32 -9.21 -14.05 15.17
C ALA A 32 -8.94 -15.44 14.62
N LEU A 33 -8.35 -15.50 13.43
CA LEU A 33 -8.05 -16.79 12.81
C LEU A 33 -6.97 -17.54 13.57
N LEU A 34 -5.97 -16.79 14.09
CA LEU A 34 -4.97 -17.41 14.95
C LEU A 34 -5.59 -18.04 16.18
N MET A 35 -6.51 -17.33 16.80
CA MET A 35 -7.19 -17.87 17.99
C MET A 35 -8.01 -19.09 17.66
N GLN A 36 -8.53 -19.16 16.44
CA GLN A 36 -9.28 -20.32 15.99
C GLN A 36 -8.36 -21.42 15.45
N ARG A 37 -7.08 -21.13 15.37
CA ARG A 37 -6.06 -22.07 14.84
C ARG A 37 -6.30 -22.42 13.38
N ASP A 38 -6.90 -21.50 12.64
CA ASP A 38 -7.11 -21.69 11.21
C ASP A 38 -5.90 -21.15 10.48
N THR A 39 -4.86 -21.96 10.37
CA THR A 39 -3.58 -21.50 9.83
C THR A 39 -3.65 -21.24 8.33
N THR A 40 -4.48 -21.97 7.62
CA THR A 40 -4.63 -21.76 6.18
C THR A 40 -5.23 -20.40 5.89
N ALA A 41 -6.36 -20.09 6.55
CA ALA A 41 -6.99 -18.80 6.36
C ALA A 41 -6.10 -17.68 6.87
N TYR A 42 -5.38 -17.89 7.97
CA TYR A 42 -4.45 -16.92 8.49
C TYR A 42 -3.39 -16.56 7.44
N GLY A 43 -2.83 -17.57 6.77
CA GLY A 43 -1.83 -17.33 5.73
C GLY A 43 -2.37 -16.50 4.58
N VAL A 44 -3.61 -16.77 4.16
CA VAL A 44 -4.24 -16.00 3.09
C VAL A 44 -4.39 -14.54 3.51
N VAL A 45 -4.89 -14.31 4.73
CA VAL A 45 -5.10 -12.95 5.21
C VAL A 45 -3.77 -12.21 5.37
N LYS A 46 -2.74 -12.90 5.86
CA LYS A 46 -1.42 -12.28 5.97
C LYS A 46 -0.89 -11.84 4.61
N GLY A 47 -1.10 -12.66 3.59
CA GLY A 47 -0.70 -12.29 2.23
C GLY A 47 -1.44 -11.06 1.74
N GLN A 48 -2.72 -10.93 2.07
CA GLN A 48 -3.49 -9.76 1.71
C GLN A 48 -2.97 -8.53 2.43
N ILE A 49 -2.66 -8.63 3.72
CA ILE A 49 -2.10 -7.52 4.48
C ILE A 49 -0.80 -7.05 3.84
N ASP A 50 0.06 -7.98 3.47
CA ASP A 50 1.33 -7.64 2.83
C ASP A 50 1.09 -6.91 1.50
N ALA A 51 0.13 -7.37 0.72
CA ALA A 51 -0.16 -6.74 -0.56
C ALA A 51 -0.67 -5.32 -0.38
N TYR A 52 -1.57 -5.10 0.59
CA TYR A 52 -2.04 -3.75 0.86
C TYR A 52 -0.90 -2.86 1.34
N GLY A 53 -0.01 -3.39 2.18
CA GLY A 53 1.12 -2.62 2.65
C GLY A 53 2.05 -2.20 1.53
N LYS A 54 2.34 -3.12 0.61
CA LYS A 54 3.19 -2.81 -0.53
C LYS A 54 2.52 -1.80 -1.45
N THR A 55 1.22 -1.93 -1.65
CA THR A 55 0.49 -0.97 -2.47
C THR A 55 0.53 0.42 -1.86
N ALA A 56 0.29 0.51 -0.55
CA ALA A 56 0.34 1.79 0.14
C ALA A 56 1.72 2.41 0.05
N ASP A 57 2.76 1.60 0.23
CA ASP A 57 4.13 2.11 0.16
C ASP A 57 4.44 2.62 -1.24
N HIS A 58 3.99 1.90 -2.26
CA HIS A 58 4.18 2.35 -3.62
C HIS A 58 3.49 3.69 -3.87
N CYS A 59 2.25 3.81 -3.39
CA CYS A 59 1.52 5.06 -3.55
C CYS A 59 2.22 6.20 -2.81
N ARG A 60 2.76 5.93 -1.63
CA ARG A 60 3.50 6.95 -0.88
C ARG A 60 4.72 7.41 -1.66
N SER A 61 5.37 6.49 -2.37
CA SER A 61 6.54 6.85 -3.14
C SER A 61 6.21 7.76 -4.32
N LEU A 62 4.96 7.81 -4.71
CA LEU A 62 4.54 8.66 -5.82
C LEU A 62 4.03 10.02 -5.37
N LEU A 63 3.82 10.20 -4.07
CA LEU A 63 3.33 11.47 -3.58
C LEU A 63 4.39 12.55 -3.77
N GLY A 64 3.94 13.70 -4.19
CA GLY A 64 4.84 14.83 -4.32
C GLY A 64 5.62 14.88 -5.61
N TYR A 65 5.58 13.84 -6.42
CA TYR A 65 6.26 13.91 -7.69
C TYR A 65 5.32 14.55 -8.68
N SER A 66 5.47 15.82 -8.85
CA SER A 66 4.54 16.45 -9.75
C SER A 66 5.17 16.47 -11.09
N GLY A 67 4.71 15.68 -11.90
CA GLY A 67 5.09 15.71 -13.27
C GLY A 67 6.29 14.87 -13.61
N SER A 68 7.33 14.86 -12.83
CA SER A 68 8.42 14.06 -13.25
C SER A 68 8.71 13.06 -12.20
N MET A 69 8.55 11.83 -12.55
CA MET A 69 8.88 10.76 -11.68
C MET A 69 10.35 10.48 -11.83
N PRO A 70 10.95 10.03 -10.81
CA PRO A 70 12.28 9.51 -10.95
C PRO A 70 12.20 8.30 -11.81
N SER A 71 13.01 8.18 -12.65
CA SER A 71 12.85 7.07 -13.53
C SER A 71 13.26 5.81 -12.97
N GLU A 72 12.77 5.97 -12.86
CA GLU A 72 12.81 5.36 -12.47
C GLU A 72 13.25 4.75 -12.26
N VAL A 73 13.33 4.74 -12.41
CA VAL A 73 13.70 4.27 -11.86
C VAL A 73 13.94 3.58 -11.72
N PRO A 74 14.16 3.37 -11.90
CA PRO A 74 14.47 2.61 -11.56
C PRO A 74 14.41 1.76 -11.32
N ASN A 75 14.52 1.63 -11.63
CA ASN A 75 14.46 1.00 -11.24
C ASN A 75 14.29 0.46 -11.15
N GLN A 76 14.23 0.24 -11.50
CA GLN A 76 14.07 -0.22 -11.30
C GLN A 76 14.08 -0.67 -11.32
N SER A 77 14.27 -0.80 -11.71
CA SER A 77 14.30 -1.26 -11.60
C SER A 77 14.38 -1.72 -11.71
N GLU A 78 14.54 -1.96 -12.09
CA GLU A 78 14.69 -2.41 -12.00
C GLU A 78 14.85 -2.75 -12.02
N ASP A 79 14.96 -2.88 -12.34
CA ASP A 79 15.09 -3.23 -12.21
C ASP A 79 15.25 -3.45 -12.32
N ALA A 80 15.29 -3.63 -12.67
CA ALA A 80 15.49 -3.88 -12.59
C ALA A 80 15.73 -4.08 -12.73
N LYS A 81 15.88 -4.38 -13.14
CA LYS A 81 16.19 -4.65 -13.13
C LYS A 81 16.32 -4.95 -12.98
#